data_a5de6fada9ea36623bf7e4fc052ffe3c
#
_entry.id   a5de6fada9ea36623bf7e4fc052ffe3c
#
_cell.length_a   1.000
_cell.length_b   1.000
_cell.length_c   1.000
_cell.angle_alpha   90.00
_cell.angle_beta   90.00
_cell.angle_gamma   90.00
#
_symmetry.space_group_name_H-M   'P 1'
#
loop_
_entity.id
_entity.type
_entity.pdbx_description
1 polymer ?
#
loop_
_entity_poly.entity_id
_entity_poly.type
_entity_poly.pdbx_seq_one_letter_code
_entity_poly.pdbx_strand_id
1 'polypeptide(L)'
;MKQFSDRTAVITGAASGIGLELARRAARQGMNLVLADIEYGRLEEAAATLNLPAERMLLQKTDVSREDEVAALADAAFARFGNVHLLCNNAGVGLTRVTWEHSTADWEWVLGVNLWSVIHGIQHFVPKMLAQGEEGHIVNTSSVAGLLSTPGMAAYNVSKHGVVTLSETLYGELLAAKAKVGVSVLCPAWVPTGIHQSSRNRQERFGTAAPAAGLSAAYEERMGQAVKSGRLTAADMASEVFAAVGEGRFYVIPHRKINNAITLRTDDILNLRNPTPLA
;
A
#
# COMPACT_ATOMS: atom_id res chain seq x y z
N MET A 1 9.84 15.89 1.84
CA MET A 1 8.81 16.97 1.80
C MET A 1 8.55 17.46 3.22
N LYS A 2 8.80 18.74 3.53
CA LYS A 2 8.69 19.28 4.90
C LYS A 2 7.40 20.05 5.15
N GLN A 3 6.79 20.60 4.12
CA GLN A 3 5.54 21.36 4.18
C GLN A 3 4.42 20.54 3.56
N PHE A 4 3.29 20.44 4.27
CA PHE A 4 2.11 19.69 3.82
C PHE A 4 0.93 20.60 3.49
N SER A 5 0.78 21.74 4.21
CA SER A 5 -0.34 22.67 3.97
C SER A 5 -0.40 23.12 2.51
N ASP A 6 -1.60 23.11 1.96
CA ASP A 6 -1.94 23.49 0.58
C ASP A 6 -1.25 22.63 -0.51
N ARG A 7 -0.66 21.50 -0.12
CA ARG A 7 -0.14 20.47 -1.00
C ARG A 7 -1.23 19.45 -1.32
N THR A 8 -1.08 18.71 -2.41
CA THR A 8 -2.07 17.69 -2.85
C THR A 8 -1.56 16.30 -2.54
N ALA A 9 -2.40 15.49 -1.87
CA ALA A 9 -2.18 14.07 -1.65
C ALA A 9 -3.15 13.23 -2.48
N VAL A 10 -2.63 12.21 -3.16
CA VAL A 10 -3.40 11.16 -3.81
C VAL A 10 -3.26 9.88 -3.00
N ILE A 11 -4.36 9.25 -2.61
CA ILE A 11 -4.37 8.07 -1.76
C ILE A 11 -5.28 7.00 -2.36
N THR A 12 -4.73 5.84 -2.69
CA THR A 12 -5.51 4.68 -3.14
C THR A 12 -5.87 3.77 -1.96
N GLY A 13 -7.02 3.07 -2.05
CA GLY A 13 -7.56 2.28 -0.94
C GLY A 13 -7.99 3.17 0.24
N ALA A 14 -8.57 4.34 -0.06
CA ALA A 14 -8.85 5.38 0.92
C ALA A 14 -10.17 5.18 1.69
N ALA A 15 -11.01 4.23 1.31
CA ALA A 15 -12.29 3.98 1.97
C ALA A 15 -12.16 3.36 3.36
N SER A 16 -11.01 2.79 3.73
CA SER A 16 -10.85 2.10 5.02
C SER A 16 -9.39 1.97 5.46
N GLY A 17 -9.18 1.47 6.67
CA GLY A 17 -7.87 1.03 7.17
C GLY A 17 -6.80 2.11 7.12
N ILE A 18 -5.60 1.72 6.65
CA ILE A 18 -4.43 2.62 6.59
C ILE A 18 -4.69 3.79 5.62
N GLY A 19 -5.33 3.53 4.47
CA GLY A 19 -5.63 4.57 3.48
C GLY A 19 -6.53 5.68 4.05
N LEU A 20 -7.58 5.32 4.80
CA LEU A 20 -8.43 6.29 5.46
C LEU A 20 -7.68 7.10 6.52
N GLU A 21 -6.80 6.48 7.30
CA GLU A 21 -6.02 7.20 8.30
C GLU A 21 -4.95 8.10 7.67
N LEU A 22 -4.37 7.69 6.52
CA LEU A 22 -3.52 8.58 5.71
C LEU A 22 -4.32 9.81 5.23
N ALA A 23 -5.55 9.60 4.75
CA ALA A 23 -6.44 10.69 4.34
C ALA A 23 -6.79 11.62 5.52
N ARG A 24 -7.12 11.07 6.69
CA ARG A 24 -7.36 11.86 7.91
C ARG A 24 -6.14 12.66 8.34
N ARG A 25 -4.96 12.05 8.26
CA ARG A 25 -3.71 12.74 8.60
C ARG A 25 -3.39 13.85 7.61
N ALA A 26 -3.55 13.62 6.30
CA ALA A 26 -3.37 14.61 5.26
C ALA A 26 -4.36 15.79 5.42
N ALA A 27 -5.62 15.49 5.70
CA ALA A 27 -6.65 16.52 5.99
C ALA A 27 -6.23 17.42 7.17
N ARG A 28 -5.80 16.82 8.29
CA ARG A 28 -5.30 17.56 9.45
C ARG A 28 -4.05 18.40 9.18
N GLN A 29 -3.26 18.03 8.17
CA GLN A 29 -2.10 18.80 7.72
C GLN A 29 -2.46 19.90 6.72
N GLY A 30 -3.75 20.07 6.40
CA GLY A 30 -4.22 21.10 5.47
C GLY A 30 -3.92 20.77 4.01
N MET A 31 -3.86 19.50 3.62
CA MET A 31 -3.67 19.09 2.23
C MET A 31 -4.98 19.09 1.44
N ASN A 32 -4.89 19.25 0.12
CA ASN A 32 -5.94 18.86 -0.82
C ASN A 32 -5.88 17.33 -1.02
N LEU A 33 -7.03 16.69 -1.17
CA LEU A 33 -7.12 15.23 -1.22
C LEU A 33 -7.72 14.73 -2.52
N VAL A 34 -7.07 13.75 -3.13
CA VAL A 34 -7.63 12.89 -4.17
C VAL A 34 -7.71 11.48 -3.57
N LEU A 35 -8.91 11.02 -3.32
CA LEU A 35 -9.18 9.75 -2.67
C LEU A 35 -9.76 8.75 -3.67
N ALA A 36 -9.12 7.60 -3.79
CA ALA A 36 -9.51 6.56 -4.72
C ALA A 36 -9.77 5.24 -4.01
N ASP A 37 -10.86 4.58 -4.36
CA ASP A 37 -11.20 3.23 -3.88
C ASP A 37 -12.14 2.54 -4.88
N ILE A 38 -12.16 1.21 -4.88
CA ILE A 38 -13.12 0.43 -5.67
C ILE A 38 -14.52 0.45 -5.03
N GLU A 39 -14.59 0.55 -3.70
CA GLU A 39 -15.82 0.64 -2.91
C GLU A 39 -16.31 2.09 -2.80
N TYR A 40 -16.81 2.67 -3.91
CA TYR A 40 -17.12 4.11 -4.00
C TYR A 40 -18.07 4.60 -2.92
N GLY A 41 -19.16 3.88 -2.62
CA GLY A 41 -20.11 4.29 -1.56
C GLY A 41 -19.43 4.37 -0.18
N ARG A 42 -18.55 3.42 0.15
CA ARG A 42 -17.74 3.48 1.38
C ARG A 42 -16.72 4.62 1.35
N LEU A 43 -16.20 4.95 0.17
CA LEU A 43 -15.30 6.09 0.01
C LEU A 43 -16.03 7.41 0.30
N GLU A 44 -17.28 7.57 -0.15
CA GLU A 44 -18.12 8.75 0.15
C GLU A 44 -18.39 8.86 1.66
N GLU A 45 -18.77 7.74 2.31
CA GLU A 45 -18.98 7.71 3.76
C GLU A 45 -17.70 8.09 4.53
N ALA A 46 -16.56 7.53 4.13
CA ALA A 46 -15.26 7.83 4.73
C ALA A 46 -14.89 9.31 4.53
N ALA A 47 -15.05 9.83 3.33
CA ALA A 47 -14.74 11.21 2.98
C ALA A 47 -15.57 12.22 3.77
N ALA A 48 -16.85 11.94 4.03
CA ALA A 48 -17.72 12.78 4.85
C ALA A 48 -17.19 12.96 6.29
N THR A 49 -16.37 12.00 6.79
CA THR A 49 -15.76 12.10 8.14
C THR A 49 -14.52 13.01 8.20
N LEU A 50 -14.00 13.47 7.06
CA LEU A 50 -12.75 14.24 7.00
C LEU A 50 -12.94 15.74 7.31
N ASN A 51 -14.18 16.21 7.27
CA ASN A 51 -14.52 17.63 7.51
C ASN A 51 -13.74 18.60 6.61
N LEU A 52 -13.50 18.22 5.34
CA LEU A 52 -12.88 19.06 4.33
C LEU A 52 -13.92 19.68 3.40
N PRO A 53 -13.74 20.93 2.97
CA PRO A 53 -14.57 21.54 1.92
C PRO A 53 -14.47 20.75 0.61
N ALA A 54 -15.57 20.69 -0.15
CA ALA A 54 -15.64 19.94 -1.40
C ALA A 54 -14.62 20.40 -2.46
N GLU A 55 -14.27 21.69 -2.46
CA GLU A 55 -13.25 22.23 -3.37
C GLU A 55 -11.84 21.72 -3.08
N ARG A 56 -11.59 21.19 -1.89
CA ARG A 56 -10.30 20.60 -1.47
C ARG A 56 -10.27 19.07 -1.59
N MET A 57 -11.30 18.46 -2.13
CA MET A 57 -11.40 17.01 -2.22
C MET A 57 -11.89 16.56 -3.59
N LEU A 58 -11.33 15.49 -4.09
CA LEU A 58 -11.78 14.74 -5.26
C LEU A 58 -11.93 13.27 -4.88
N LEU A 59 -13.10 12.71 -5.12
CA LEU A 59 -13.36 11.27 -4.94
C LEU A 59 -13.45 10.60 -6.31
N GLN A 60 -12.79 9.45 -6.46
CA GLN A 60 -12.83 8.71 -7.70
C GLN A 60 -12.94 7.20 -7.44
N LYS A 61 -13.96 6.57 -8.04
CA LYS A 61 -14.01 5.11 -8.09
C LYS A 61 -12.86 4.63 -8.95
N THR A 62 -12.03 3.73 -8.43
CA THR A 62 -10.83 3.27 -9.14
C THR A 62 -10.53 1.81 -8.78
N ASP A 63 -10.56 0.94 -9.78
CA ASP A 63 -9.94 -0.39 -9.72
C ASP A 63 -8.45 -0.25 -10.06
N VAL A 64 -7.62 -0.19 -9.03
CA VAL A 64 -6.17 0.04 -9.19
C VAL A 64 -5.44 -1.07 -9.96
N SER A 65 -6.05 -2.24 -10.14
CA SER A 65 -5.49 -3.32 -10.97
C SER A 65 -5.67 -3.06 -12.48
N ARG A 66 -6.37 -2.00 -12.84
CA ARG A 66 -6.58 -1.54 -14.22
C ARG A 66 -5.74 -0.30 -14.49
N GLU A 67 -4.84 -0.41 -15.44
CA GLU A 67 -3.95 0.68 -15.82
C GLU A 67 -4.71 1.93 -16.27
N ASP A 68 -5.74 1.74 -17.11
CA ASP A 68 -6.58 2.82 -17.64
C ASP A 68 -7.29 3.62 -16.53
N GLU A 69 -7.73 2.96 -15.46
CA GLU A 69 -8.36 3.64 -14.34
C GLU A 69 -7.35 4.41 -13.47
N VAL A 70 -6.13 3.89 -13.30
CA VAL A 70 -5.05 4.63 -12.60
C VAL A 70 -4.55 5.81 -13.44
N ALA A 71 -4.47 5.68 -14.76
CA ALA A 71 -4.17 6.79 -15.68
C ALA A 71 -5.23 7.90 -15.54
N ALA A 72 -6.52 7.53 -15.58
CA ALA A 72 -7.62 8.49 -15.41
C ALA A 72 -7.59 9.17 -14.03
N LEU A 73 -7.22 8.44 -12.95
CA LEU A 73 -7.03 9.02 -11.63
C LEU A 73 -5.92 10.07 -11.62
N ALA A 74 -4.79 9.78 -12.29
CA ALA A 74 -3.70 10.74 -12.40
C ALA A 74 -4.14 11.99 -13.14
N ASP A 75 -4.78 11.83 -14.31
CA ASP A 75 -5.26 12.96 -15.11
C ASP A 75 -6.25 13.83 -14.32
N ALA A 76 -7.20 13.22 -13.63
CA ALA A 76 -8.16 13.95 -12.80
C ALA A 76 -7.50 14.70 -11.63
N ALA A 77 -6.50 14.10 -10.98
CA ALA A 77 -5.77 14.72 -9.87
C ALA A 77 -5.02 15.98 -10.33
N PHE A 78 -4.28 15.88 -11.44
CA PHE A 78 -3.53 17.02 -12.01
C PHE A 78 -4.46 18.09 -12.62
N ALA A 79 -5.55 17.69 -13.26
CA ALA A 79 -6.55 18.63 -13.79
C ALA A 79 -7.23 19.44 -12.66
N ARG A 80 -7.51 18.78 -11.52
CA ARG A 80 -8.22 19.40 -10.38
C ARG A 80 -7.33 20.33 -9.56
N PHE A 81 -6.07 19.93 -9.30
CA PHE A 81 -5.20 20.61 -8.34
C PHE A 81 -3.88 21.13 -8.92
N GLY A 82 -3.62 20.90 -10.21
CA GLY A 82 -2.40 21.33 -10.89
C GLY A 82 -1.19 20.45 -10.56
N ASN A 83 -0.88 20.27 -9.30
CA ASN A 83 0.29 19.53 -8.82
C ASN A 83 -0.10 18.42 -7.83
N VAL A 84 0.64 17.31 -7.85
CA VAL A 84 0.57 16.24 -6.85
C VAL A 84 1.88 16.18 -6.07
N HIS A 85 1.79 16.25 -4.75
CA HIS A 85 2.96 16.34 -3.87
C HIS A 85 3.19 15.09 -3.05
N LEU A 86 2.12 14.36 -2.72
CA LEU A 86 2.19 13.09 -2.01
C LEU A 86 1.35 12.05 -2.76
N LEU A 87 1.99 10.99 -3.23
CA LEU A 87 1.32 9.83 -3.82
C LEU A 87 1.42 8.66 -2.82
N CYS A 88 0.28 8.17 -2.34
CA CYS A 88 0.19 6.97 -1.51
C CYS A 88 -0.42 5.81 -2.31
N ASN A 89 0.42 4.97 -2.90
CA ASN A 89 0.03 3.68 -3.47
C ASN A 89 -0.24 2.71 -2.31
N ASN A 90 -1.47 2.73 -1.79
CA ASN A 90 -1.79 2.04 -0.55
C ASN A 90 -2.83 0.92 -0.73
N ALA A 91 -3.65 0.93 -1.78
CA ALA A 91 -4.63 -0.13 -2.03
C ALA A 91 -3.97 -1.52 -1.96
N GLY A 92 -4.65 -2.47 -1.33
CA GLY A 92 -4.11 -3.81 -1.19
C GLY A 92 -5.13 -4.82 -0.68
N VAL A 93 -4.93 -6.07 -1.06
CA VAL A 93 -5.77 -7.21 -0.69
C VAL A 93 -4.92 -8.33 -0.10
N GLY A 94 -5.51 -9.15 0.76
CA GLY A 94 -4.89 -10.36 1.31
C GLY A 94 -5.63 -11.62 0.83
N LEU A 95 -4.86 -12.66 0.59
CA LEU A 95 -5.38 -14.00 0.35
C LEU A 95 -4.47 -15.00 1.06
N THR A 96 -5.06 -15.88 1.86
CA THR A 96 -4.34 -16.92 2.60
C THR A 96 -4.68 -18.28 2.02
N ARG A 97 -3.64 -18.98 1.56
CA ARG A 97 -3.77 -20.31 0.96
C ARG A 97 -2.39 -20.97 0.84
N VAL A 98 -2.30 -22.28 0.95
CA VAL A 98 -1.04 -22.98 0.63
C VAL A 98 -0.68 -22.76 -0.84
N THR A 99 0.61 -22.69 -1.13
CA THR A 99 1.13 -22.24 -2.44
C THR A 99 0.54 -23.00 -3.62
N TRP A 100 0.43 -24.33 -3.52
CA TRP A 100 -0.06 -25.19 -4.61
C TRP A 100 -1.59 -25.23 -4.76
N GLU A 101 -2.35 -24.57 -3.88
CA GLU A 101 -3.80 -24.45 -4.00
C GLU A 101 -4.25 -23.09 -4.55
N HIS A 102 -3.33 -22.14 -4.77
CA HIS A 102 -3.67 -20.89 -5.45
C HIS A 102 -4.01 -21.17 -6.91
N SER A 103 -5.17 -20.71 -7.36
CA SER A 103 -5.50 -20.68 -8.77
C SER A 103 -4.73 -19.55 -9.48
N THR A 104 -4.62 -19.62 -10.81
CA THR A 104 -4.07 -18.51 -11.62
C THR A 104 -4.82 -17.20 -11.34
N ALA A 105 -6.15 -17.26 -11.24
CA ALA A 105 -6.97 -16.08 -10.94
C ALA A 105 -6.70 -15.50 -9.54
N ASP A 106 -6.29 -16.31 -8.55
CA ASP A 106 -5.85 -15.82 -7.24
C ASP A 106 -4.55 -15.02 -7.37
N TRP A 107 -3.59 -15.53 -8.14
CA TRP A 107 -2.34 -14.84 -8.44
C TRP A 107 -2.59 -13.53 -9.18
N GLU A 108 -3.37 -13.57 -10.26
CA GLU A 108 -3.71 -12.39 -11.06
C GLU A 108 -4.39 -11.32 -10.22
N TRP A 109 -5.35 -11.70 -9.38
CA TRP A 109 -6.02 -10.76 -8.49
C TRP A 109 -5.06 -10.11 -7.49
N VAL A 110 -4.30 -10.92 -6.74
CA VAL A 110 -3.40 -10.39 -5.69
C VAL A 110 -2.27 -9.57 -6.28
N LEU A 111 -1.63 -10.04 -7.36
CA LEU A 111 -0.58 -9.28 -8.04
C LEU A 111 -1.14 -8.02 -8.70
N GLY A 112 -2.31 -8.11 -9.33
CA GLY A 112 -3.00 -6.99 -9.95
C GLY A 112 -3.22 -5.83 -8.96
N VAL A 113 -3.79 -6.14 -7.79
CA VAL A 113 -4.09 -5.12 -6.79
C VAL A 113 -2.86 -4.68 -6.01
N ASN A 114 -1.95 -5.59 -5.60
CA ASN A 114 -0.88 -5.25 -4.67
C ASN A 114 0.40 -4.75 -5.34
N LEU A 115 0.71 -5.22 -6.57
CA LEU A 115 1.96 -4.91 -7.26
C LEU A 115 1.73 -4.07 -8.51
N TRP A 116 0.85 -4.52 -9.42
CA TRP A 116 0.57 -3.76 -10.64
C TRP A 116 0.00 -2.38 -10.34
N SER A 117 -0.82 -2.22 -9.31
CA SER A 117 -1.30 -0.90 -8.88
C SER A 117 -0.18 0.08 -8.55
N VAL A 118 0.89 -0.40 -7.90
CA VAL A 118 2.06 0.42 -7.57
C VAL A 118 2.85 0.75 -8.84
N ILE A 119 2.99 -0.22 -9.76
CA ILE A 119 3.62 0.01 -11.07
C ILE A 119 2.85 1.07 -11.85
N HIS A 120 1.52 0.95 -11.98
CA HIS A 120 0.67 1.93 -12.66
C HIS A 120 0.76 3.31 -11.99
N GLY A 121 0.72 3.35 -10.65
CA GLY A 121 0.89 4.60 -9.89
C GLY A 121 2.23 5.28 -10.22
N ILE A 122 3.32 4.54 -10.27
CA ILE A 122 4.65 5.06 -10.65
C ILE A 122 4.62 5.56 -12.09
N GLN A 123 4.10 4.77 -13.03
CA GLN A 123 4.08 5.10 -14.46
C GLN A 123 3.29 6.38 -14.77
N HIS A 124 2.14 6.58 -14.13
CA HIS A 124 1.25 7.69 -14.48
C HIS A 124 1.44 8.94 -13.61
N PHE A 125 1.99 8.82 -12.41
CA PHE A 125 2.21 9.97 -11.52
C PHE A 125 3.65 10.48 -11.54
N VAL A 126 4.65 9.59 -11.50
CA VAL A 126 6.05 10.03 -11.30
C VAL A 126 6.54 10.95 -12.42
N PRO A 127 6.33 10.68 -13.71
CA PRO A 127 6.76 11.61 -14.76
C PRO A 127 6.14 13.01 -14.61
N LYS A 128 4.85 13.09 -14.23
CA LYS A 128 4.16 14.36 -14.01
C LYS A 128 4.68 15.06 -12.73
N MET A 129 4.94 14.32 -11.66
CA MET A 129 5.55 14.85 -10.42
C MET A 129 6.97 15.36 -10.65
N LEU A 130 7.74 14.75 -11.52
CA LEU A 130 9.07 15.24 -11.90
C LEU A 130 8.98 16.51 -12.76
N ALA A 131 8.05 16.54 -13.71
CA ALA A 131 7.86 17.68 -14.62
C ALA A 131 7.38 18.95 -13.88
N GLN A 132 6.63 18.82 -12.78
CA GLN A 132 6.18 19.98 -11.99
C GLN A 132 7.34 20.71 -11.27
N GLY A 133 8.51 20.08 -11.10
CA GLY A 133 9.71 20.72 -10.53
C GLY A 133 9.65 21.04 -9.04
N GLU A 134 8.58 20.65 -8.35
CA GLU A 134 8.36 20.87 -6.90
C GLU A 134 8.78 19.67 -6.05
N GLU A 135 8.91 19.91 -4.72
CA GLU A 135 9.10 18.79 -3.77
C GLU A 135 7.88 17.87 -3.78
N GLY A 136 8.15 16.57 -3.91
CA GLY A 136 7.13 15.54 -3.81
C GLY A 136 7.62 14.32 -3.05
N HIS A 137 6.69 13.41 -2.74
CA HIS A 137 7.03 12.16 -2.09
C HIS A 137 6.07 11.04 -2.52
N ILE A 138 6.61 9.85 -2.69
CA ILE A 138 5.86 8.64 -3.01
C ILE A 138 5.92 7.71 -1.81
N VAL A 139 4.78 7.18 -1.40
CA VAL A 139 4.69 6.16 -0.34
C VAL A 139 4.07 4.91 -0.92
N ASN A 140 4.84 3.84 -1.01
CA ASN A 140 4.37 2.54 -1.46
C ASN A 140 4.09 1.65 -0.24
N THR A 141 2.87 1.17 -0.10
CA THR A 141 2.48 0.28 0.99
C THR A 141 2.81 -1.17 0.65
N SER A 142 3.91 -1.65 1.21
CA SER A 142 4.27 -3.05 1.24
C SER A 142 3.71 -3.74 2.50
N SER A 143 4.50 -4.52 3.18
CA SER A 143 4.24 -5.26 4.42
C SER A 143 5.56 -5.79 4.97
N VAL A 144 5.59 -6.27 6.20
CA VAL A 144 6.66 -7.18 6.65
C VAL A 144 6.74 -8.43 5.77
N ALA A 145 5.66 -8.83 5.12
CA ALA A 145 5.61 -9.88 4.10
C ALA A 145 6.36 -9.51 2.80
N GLY A 146 6.86 -8.30 2.67
CA GLY A 146 7.81 -7.87 1.64
C GLY A 146 9.27 -8.04 2.05
N LEU A 147 9.52 -8.34 3.32
CA LEU A 147 10.85 -8.55 3.91
C LEU A 147 11.04 -9.98 4.43
N LEU A 148 9.93 -10.68 4.69
CA LEU A 148 9.85 -12.04 5.23
C LEU A 148 8.86 -12.86 4.42
N SER A 149 9.00 -14.20 4.45
CA SER A 149 8.12 -15.11 3.70
C SER A 149 7.35 -16.02 4.66
N THR A 150 6.12 -15.62 4.99
CA THR A 150 5.25 -16.38 5.88
C THR A 150 4.52 -17.48 5.11
N PRO A 151 4.53 -18.75 5.57
CA PRO A 151 3.73 -19.82 4.97
C PRO A 151 2.23 -19.47 4.88
N GLY A 152 1.57 -19.98 3.83
CA GLY A 152 0.15 -19.72 3.57
C GLY A 152 -0.14 -18.39 2.86
N MET A 153 0.88 -17.61 2.49
CA MET A 153 0.72 -16.27 1.92
C MET A 153 1.50 -16.06 0.63
N ALA A 154 1.68 -17.10 -0.20
CA ALA A 154 2.61 -17.03 -1.32
C ALA A 154 2.36 -15.85 -2.28
N ALA A 155 1.15 -15.69 -2.80
CA ALA A 155 0.82 -14.60 -3.72
C ALA A 155 1.01 -13.22 -3.04
N TYR A 156 0.63 -13.11 -1.77
CA TYR A 156 0.82 -11.88 -1.00
C TYR A 156 2.30 -11.57 -0.77
N ASN A 157 3.09 -12.57 -0.31
CA ASN A 157 4.54 -12.40 -0.09
C ASN A 157 5.25 -11.94 -1.38
N VAL A 158 4.98 -12.61 -2.51
CA VAL A 158 5.56 -12.25 -3.81
C VAL A 158 5.20 -10.81 -4.19
N SER A 159 3.92 -10.44 -4.06
CA SER A 159 3.48 -9.09 -4.37
C SER A 159 4.19 -8.04 -3.51
N LYS A 160 4.33 -8.28 -2.20
CA LYS A 160 4.91 -7.32 -1.27
C LYS A 160 6.44 -7.24 -1.33
N HIS A 161 7.14 -8.35 -1.63
CA HIS A 161 8.55 -8.33 -2.00
C HIS A 161 8.77 -7.52 -3.29
N GLY A 162 7.91 -7.71 -4.30
CA GLY A 162 7.93 -6.92 -5.53
C GLY A 162 7.83 -5.41 -5.26
N VAL A 163 6.93 -5.00 -4.37
CA VAL A 163 6.78 -3.57 -3.98
C VAL A 163 8.04 -3.04 -3.30
N VAL A 164 8.69 -3.82 -2.42
CA VAL A 164 9.96 -3.39 -1.78
C VAL A 164 11.04 -3.18 -2.83
N THR A 165 11.30 -4.20 -3.66
CA THR A 165 12.33 -4.14 -4.71
C THR A 165 12.07 -2.98 -5.69
N LEU A 166 10.82 -2.81 -6.13
CA LEU A 166 10.43 -1.70 -7.02
C LEU A 166 10.70 -0.33 -6.36
N SER A 167 10.40 -0.21 -5.07
CA SER A 167 10.63 1.04 -4.32
C SER A 167 12.12 1.35 -4.13
N GLU A 168 12.94 0.32 -3.86
CA GLU A 168 14.40 0.45 -3.76
C GLU A 168 15.02 0.88 -5.09
N THR A 169 14.56 0.29 -6.21
CA THR A 169 14.97 0.67 -7.56
C THR A 169 14.61 2.13 -7.85
N LEU A 170 13.35 2.50 -7.62
CA LEU A 170 12.88 3.87 -7.82
C LEU A 170 13.66 4.88 -6.97
N TYR A 171 14.01 4.53 -5.72
CA TYR A 171 14.83 5.38 -4.87
C TYR A 171 16.20 5.68 -5.51
N GLY A 172 16.90 4.64 -6.00
CA GLY A 172 18.17 4.80 -6.69
C GLY A 172 18.08 5.66 -7.95
N GLU A 173 16.99 5.48 -8.74
CA GLU A 173 16.76 6.23 -9.97
C GLU A 173 16.45 7.71 -9.69
N LEU A 174 15.60 8.01 -8.70
CA LEU A 174 15.29 9.38 -8.29
C LEU A 174 16.53 10.10 -7.74
N LEU A 175 17.37 9.38 -6.98
CA LEU A 175 18.65 9.91 -6.50
C LEU A 175 19.60 10.23 -7.65
N ALA A 176 19.77 9.32 -8.62
CA ALA A 176 20.59 9.53 -9.80
C ALA A 176 20.12 10.69 -10.68
N ALA A 177 18.78 10.86 -10.80
CA ALA A 177 18.16 11.98 -11.49
C ALA A 177 18.21 13.30 -10.72
N LYS A 178 18.73 13.33 -9.49
CA LYS A 178 18.70 14.49 -8.58
C LYS A 178 17.30 15.07 -8.44
N ALA A 179 16.30 14.20 -8.42
CA ALA A 179 14.91 14.58 -8.33
C ALA A 179 14.57 15.20 -6.98
N LYS A 180 13.63 16.15 -6.98
CA LYS A 180 13.05 16.70 -5.74
C LYS A 180 11.94 15.80 -5.17
N VAL A 181 11.72 14.64 -5.78
CA VAL A 181 10.73 13.65 -5.36
C VAL A 181 11.43 12.53 -4.60
N GLY A 182 11.00 12.30 -3.36
CA GLY A 182 11.47 11.19 -2.54
C GLY A 182 10.54 9.98 -2.61
N VAL A 183 10.98 8.86 -2.03
CA VAL A 183 10.17 7.65 -1.91
C VAL A 183 10.37 6.99 -0.56
N SER A 184 9.29 6.46 0.00
CA SER A 184 9.28 5.61 1.19
C SER A 184 8.51 4.32 0.93
N VAL A 185 8.93 3.23 1.56
CA VAL A 185 8.19 1.95 1.56
C VAL A 185 7.68 1.66 2.96
N LEU A 186 6.36 1.60 3.13
CA LEU A 186 5.70 1.25 4.38
C LEU A 186 5.60 -0.28 4.51
N CYS A 187 6.20 -0.84 5.55
CA CYS A 187 6.20 -2.27 5.83
C CYS A 187 5.53 -2.58 7.19
N PRO A 188 4.20 -2.51 7.29
CA PRO A 188 3.49 -2.85 8.52
C PRO A 188 3.47 -4.36 8.74
N ALA A 189 3.41 -4.79 10.01
CA ALA A 189 3.01 -6.15 10.39
C ALA A 189 1.48 -6.20 10.58
N TRP A 190 1.03 -6.85 11.64
CA TRP A 190 -0.40 -7.01 11.94
C TRP A 190 -1.00 -5.68 12.41
N VAL A 191 -1.90 -5.14 11.61
CA VAL A 191 -2.67 -3.92 11.90
C VAL A 191 -4.15 -4.27 11.83
N PRO A 192 -4.96 -3.97 12.86
CA PRO A 192 -6.39 -4.24 12.86
C PRO A 192 -7.11 -3.45 11.74
N THR A 193 -7.23 -4.06 10.58
CA THR A 193 -7.90 -3.53 9.38
C THR A 193 -8.78 -4.60 8.76
N GLY A 194 -9.55 -4.24 7.74
CA GLY A 194 -10.40 -5.16 6.98
C GLY A 194 -9.65 -6.04 5.96
N ILE A 195 -8.31 -6.10 5.97
CA ILE A 195 -7.54 -6.82 4.94
C ILE A 195 -7.82 -8.33 4.92
N HIS A 196 -8.14 -8.93 6.07
CA HIS A 196 -8.51 -10.35 6.16
C HIS A 196 -9.89 -10.66 5.55
N GLN A 197 -10.64 -9.64 5.15
CA GLN A 197 -11.94 -9.73 4.50
C GLN A 197 -11.87 -9.24 3.04
N SER A 198 -10.69 -9.24 2.43
CA SER A 198 -10.46 -8.67 1.09
C SER A 198 -11.26 -9.33 -0.02
N SER A 199 -11.71 -10.58 0.16
CA SER A 199 -12.51 -11.31 -0.82
C SER A 199 -13.77 -10.56 -1.27
N ARG A 200 -14.33 -9.67 -0.44
CA ARG A 200 -15.46 -8.81 -0.81
C ARG A 200 -15.13 -7.87 -1.99
N ASN A 201 -13.85 -7.55 -2.18
CA ASN A 201 -13.35 -6.65 -3.23
C ASN A 201 -12.82 -7.41 -4.46
N ARG A 202 -13.03 -8.74 -4.51
CA ARG A 202 -12.61 -9.55 -5.64
C ARG A 202 -13.57 -9.32 -6.81
N GLN A 203 -13.04 -8.84 -7.92
CA GLN A 203 -13.83 -8.53 -9.11
C GLN A 203 -14.30 -9.83 -9.80
N GLU A 204 -15.47 -9.78 -10.42
CA GLU A 204 -16.12 -10.93 -11.09
C GLU A 204 -15.21 -11.62 -12.12
N ARG A 205 -14.35 -10.85 -12.81
CA ARG A 205 -13.41 -11.40 -13.80
C ARG A 205 -12.42 -12.42 -13.23
N PHE A 206 -12.18 -12.40 -11.92
CA PHE A 206 -11.33 -13.37 -11.24
C PHE A 206 -12.10 -14.55 -10.64
N GLY A 207 -13.42 -14.59 -10.84
CA GLY A 207 -14.30 -15.61 -10.28
C GLY A 207 -14.31 -15.61 -8.74
N THR A 208 -15.08 -16.53 -8.18
CA THR A 208 -15.15 -16.72 -6.73
C THR A 208 -13.99 -17.62 -6.28
N ALA A 209 -13.26 -17.20 -5.25
CA ALA A 209 -12.25 -18.06 -4.64
C ALA A 209 -12.92 -19.33 -4.04
N ALA A 210 -12.33 -20.49 -4.28
CA ALA A 210 -12.79 -21.69 -3.60
C ALA A 210 -12.66 -21.56 -2.08
N PRO A 211 -13.56 -22.12 -1.28
CA PRO A 211 -13.42 -22.14 0.17
C PRO A 211 -12.07 -22.73 0.60
N ALA A 212 -11.44 -22.16 1.62
CA ALA A 212 -10.23 -22.73 2.19
C ALA A 212 -10.59 -24.04 2.95
N ALA A 213 -9.76 -25.06 2.80
CA ALA A 213 -9.92 -26.33 3.48
C ALA A 213 -8.58 -26.80 4.07
N GLY A 214 -8.62 -27.74 5.02
CA GLY A 214 -7.41 -28.35 5.59
C GLY A 214 -6.39 -27.32 6.07
N LEU A 215 -5.17 -27.41 5.56
CA LEU A 215 -4.05 -26.55 5.96
C LEU A 215 -4.29 -25.07 5.59
N SER A 216 -4.93 -24.79 4.44
CA SER A 216 -5.29 -23.44 4.02
C SER A 216 -6.27 -22.78 5.01
N ALA A 217 -7.27 -23.51 5.48
CA ALA A 217 -8.22 -23.00 6.48
C ALA A 217 -7.52 -22.68 7.81
N ALA A 218 -6.58 -23.53 8.25
CA ALA A 218 -5.81 -23.26 9.46
C ALA A 218 -4.94 -21.99 9.34
N TYR A 219 -4.32 -21.76 8.19
CA TYR A 219 -3.58 -20.52 7.94
C TYR A 219 -4.49 -19.29 7.89
N GLU A 220 -5.67 -19.41 7.26
CA GLU A 220 -6.65 -18.32 7.18
C GLU A 220 -7.13 -17.90 8.58
N GLU A 221 -7.43 -18.87 9.45
CA GLU A 221 -7.82 -18.60 10.84
C GLU A 221 -6.70 -17.90 11.62
N ARG A 222 -5.46 -18.44 11.56
CA ARG A 222 -4.29 -17.82 12.22
C ARG A 222 -4.06 -16.40 11.74
N MET A 223 -4.18 -16.16 10.43
CA MET A 223 -4.07 -14.83 9.85
C MET A 223 -5.13 -13.89 10.39
N GLY A 224 -6.40 -14.31 10.39
CA GLY A 224 -7.51 -13.50 10.93
C GLY A 224 -7.29 -13.13 12.39
N GLN A 225 -6.81 -14.08 13.22
CA GLN A 225 -6.48 -13.83 14.63
C GLN A 225 -5.30 -12.85 14.76
N ALA A 226 -4.23 -13.03 13.99
CA ALA A 226 -3.07 -12.16 14.02
C ALA A 226 -3.41 -10.71 13.65
N VAL A 227 -4.21 -10.49 12.59
CA VAL A 227 -4.68 -9.16 12.21
C VAL A 227 -5.50 -8.52 13.34
N LYS A 228 -6.45 -9.26 13.94
CA LYS A 228 -7.30 -8.74 15.02
C LYS A 228 -6.51 -8.41 16.28
N SER A 229 -5.43 -9.15 16.57
CA SER A 229 -4.59 -8.95 17.75
C SER A 229 -3.48 -7.91 17.58
N GLY A 230 -3.41 -7.25 16.42
CA GLY A 230 -2.43 -6.20 16.13
C GLY A 230 -2.51 -5.08 17.17
N ARG A 231 -1.34 -4.66 17.68
CA ARG A 231 -1.25 -3.63 18.75
C ARG A 231 -1.19 -2.23 18.20
N LEU A 232 -0.54 -2.05 17.03
CA LEU A 232 -0.45 -0.76 16.36
C LEU A 232 -1.66 -0.57 15.46
N THR A 233 -2.21 0.63 15.48
CA THR A 233 -3.42 0.99 14.73
C THR A 233 -3.08 1.50 13.33
N ALA A 234 -4.09 1.63 12.48
CA ALA A 234 -3.94 2.30 11.17
C ALA A 234 -3.52 3.77 11.33
N ALA A 235 -3.95 4.44 12.40
CA ALA A 235 -3.55 5.82 12.72
C ALA A 235 -2.06 5.91 13.09
N ASP A 236 -1.51 4.90 13.79
CA ASP A 236 -0.07 4.83 14.05
C ASP A 236 0.71 4.69 12.74
N MET A 237 0.22 3.86 11.79
CA MET A 237 0.83 3.74 10.46
C MET A 237 0.86 5.07 9.71
N ALA A 238 -0.26 5.80 9.71
CA ALA A 238 -0.33 7.11 9.08
C ALA A 238 0.65 8.11 9.73
N SER A 239 0.77 8.08 11.06
CA SER A 239 1.70 8.95 11.79
C SER A 239 3.17 8.66 11.44
N GLU A 240 3.55 7.39 11.37
CA GLU A 240 4.90 6.96 10.97
C GLU A 240 5.22 7.32 9.51
N VAL A 241 4.24 7.20 8.60
CA VAL A 241 4.38 7.62 7.20
C VAL A 241 4.66 9.11 7.10
N PHE A 242 3.86 9.96 7.75
CA PHE A 242 4.04 11.40 7.68
C PHE A 242 5.36 11.86 8.32
N ALA A 243 5.80 11.20 9.40
CA ALA A 243 7.13 11.43 9.98
C ALA A 243 8.23 11.06 8.98
N ALA A 244 8.15 9.87 8.37
CA ALA A 244 9.11 9.41 7.37
C ALA A 244 9.20 10.32 6.15
N VAL A 245 8.06 10.80 5.64
CA VAL A 245 7.99 11.77 4.53
C VAL A 245 8.69 13.08 4.92
N GLY A 246 8.45 13.58 6.15
CA GLY A 246 9.09 14.78 6.67
C GLY A 246 10.62 14.66 6.82
N GLU A 247 11.08 13.46 7.20
CA GLU A 247 12.50 13.13 7.41
C GLU A 247 13.21 12.69 6.11
N GLY A 248 12.47 12.34 5.05
CA GLY A 248 13.03 11.71 3.83
C GLY A 248 13.49 10.26 4.08
N ARG A 249 12.88 9.55 5.04
CA ARG A 249 13.25 8.20 5.43
C ARG A 249 12.62 7.16 4.49
N PHE A 250 13.43 6.27 3.92
CA PHE A 250 13.01 5.28 2.95
C PHE A 250 12.20 4.14 3.58
N TYR A 251 12.80 3.38 4.53
CA TYR A 251 12.09 2.27 5.17
C TYR A 251 11.23 2.75 6.33
N VAL A 252 9.93 2.46 6.27
CA VAL A 252 8.97 2.73 7.34
C VAL A 252 8.52 1.39 7.93
N ILE A 253 9.18 0.96 9.00
CA ILE A 253 8.95 -0.31 9.69
C ILE A 253 8.49 -0.03 11.13
N PRO A 254 7.18 0.21 11.36
CA PRO A 254 6.68 0.60 12.69
C PRO A 254 6.84 -0.51 13.74
N HIS A 255 6.77 -1.77 13.32
CA HIS A 255 6.86 -2.94 14.19
C HIS A 255 8.33 -3.37 14.40
N ARG A 256 9.08 -2.64 15.24
CA ARG A 256 10.52 -2.81 15.42
C ARG A 256 10.98 -4.23 15.79
N LYS A 257 10.12 -5.04 16.43
CA LYS A 257 10.44 -6.43 16.80
C LYS A 257 10.71 -7.33 15.59
N ILE A 258 10.21 -6.95 14.40
CA ILE A 258 10.44 -7.69 13.15
C ILE A 258 11.90 -7.67 12.69
N ASN A 259 12.70 -6.72 13.17
CA ASN A 259 14.10 -6.58 12.76
C ASN A 259 14.90 -7.86 13.05
N ASN A 260 14.63 -8.56 14.15
CA ASN A 260 15.30 -9.82 14.47
C ASN A 260 15.01 -10.90 13.41
N ALA A 261 13.80 -10.98 12.90
CA ALA A 261 13.44 -11.95 11.87
C ALA A 261 14.06 -11.57 10.50
N ILE A 262 14.16 -10.29 10.20
CA ILE A 262 14.86 -9.80 9.00
C ILE A 262 16.36 -10.15 9.08
N THR A 263 17.00 -9.92 10.24
CA THR A 263 18.39 -10.29 10.48
C THR A 263 18.60 -11.80 10.33
N LEU A 264 17.73 -12.61 10.92
CA LEU A 264 17.80 -14.08 10.84
C LEU A 264 17.70 -14.56 9.38
N ARG A 265 16.71 -14.05 8.60
CA ARG A 265 16.59 -14.36 7.18
C ARG A 265 17.85 -13.98 6.39
N THR A 266 18.41 -12.81 6.66
CA THR A 266 19.62 -12.35 5.97
C THR A 266 20.80 -13.23 6.33
N ASP A 267 20.94 -13.61 7.60
CA ASP A 267 21.99 -14.49 8.09
C ASP A 267 21.89 -15.90 7.49
N ASP A 268 20.67 -16.44 7.33
CA ASP A 268 20.47 -17.72 6.62
C ASP A 268 20.96 -17.63 5.17
N ILE A 269 20.65 -16.55 4.46
CA ILE A 269 21.09 -16.33 3.07
C ILE A 269 22.61 -16.24 2.99
N LEU A 270 23.23 -15.43 3.84
CA LEU A 270 24.69 -15.20 3.81
C LEU A 270 25.48 -16.45 4.17
N ASN A 271 24.93 -17.30 5.03
CA ASN A 271 25.58 -18.54 5.46
C ASN A 271 25.08 -19.78 4.70
N LEU A 272 24.31 -19.59 3.61
CA LEU A 272 23.78 -20.67 2.76
C LEU A 272 22.99 -21.75 3.56
N ARG A 273 22.25 -21.32 4.59
CA ARG A 273 21.42 -22.20 5.41
C ARG A 273 20.00 -22.30 4.83
N ASN A 274 19.31 -23.38 5.17
CA ASN A 274 17.89 -23.47 4.90
C ASN A 274 17.13 -22.37 5.64
N PRO A 275 16.03 -21.83 5.07
CA PRO A 275 15.24 -20.80 5.74
C PRO A 275 14.76 -21.26 7.12
N THR A 276 15.08 -20.49 8.15
CA THR A 276 14.58 -20.74 9.50
C THR A 276 13.08 -20.42 9.56
N PRO A 277 12.21 -21.38 9.99
CA PRO A 277 10.78 -21.10 10.12
C PRO A 277 10.52 -19.93 11.06
N LEU A 278 9.67 -19.00 10.63
CA LEU A 278 9.19 -17.92 11.47
C LEU A 278 8.15 -18.46 12.46
N ALA A 279 8.34 -18.26 13.74
CA ALA A 279 7.45 -18.72 14.82
C ALA A 279 6.11 -17.96 14.84
#